data_270cfe45af0a83e29214825aaff0275c
#
_entry.id   270cfe45af0a83e29214825aaff0275c
#
_cell.length_a   1.000
_cell.length_b   1.000
_cell.length_c   1.000
_cell.angle_alpha   90.00
_cell.angle_beta   90.00
_cell.angle_gamma   90.00
#
_symmetry.space_group_name_H-M   'P 1'
#
loop_
_entity.id
_entity.type
_entity.pdbx_description
1 polymer ?
#
loop_
_entity_poly.entity_id
_entity_poly.type
_entity_poly.pdbx_seq_one_letter_code
_entity_poly.pdbx_strand_id
1 'polypeptide(L)'
;MIRMNFSFKNSLLGGALLLLLVLQSTVAKADDDKSKSKPKKETKYDRLFKDKKTETARSKFITVHKLDNKIYFELPRTLLKKQMMLGGVVNSTTDASTVTVGSTSSNPVLFYFDIQDSSVVMKTPNNVLFKENANSADLDNALSLNYRDGIWQGFNIMAYNNDSSAVVFDVTSLLGKPTNLISIMPTKNGNYSIKATPKPELSFIRGIKSFDTNVIVNNDFTYGVSTSLMSMPIGGERPTTVGVSYSVALVPESAMRPRIMDSRIGVNYSVRLGIPKEGAGTKRIFYSHRWNLVPKDKKAYAKGKLTQPANPIRFYLDDTFPEAWKQPIREGVLEWNKAFEKIGFKNAIEVVDFPQKQGDFDPDNIQYSCIRYIPSGSSSAPKSDIYVNPNTGEIMAASMFIYSDVEKLLHKWRLIETGAVDPSVRSNRLSAAKFAEGLKMLVTKETGSMLGLLDNLGASATYSTDSLRNARFTTTMG
;
A
#
# COMPACT_ATOMS: atom_id res chain seq x y z
N MET A 1 48.30 39.18 -17.13
CA MET A 1 48.82 39.66 -18.42
C MET A 1 47.93 39.06 -19.47
N ILE A 2 47.17 39.72 -20.18
CA ILE A 2 46.86 40.93 -20.86
C ILE A 2 45.38 40.95 -21.13
N ARG A 3 44.73 42.00 -20.76
CA ARG A 3 43.39 42.45 -21.22
C ARG A 3 43.39 42.71 -22.72
N MET A 4 42.23 42.61 -23.37
CA MET A 4 41.74 43.73 -24.17
C MET A 4 40.23 43.63 -24.44
N ASN A 5 39.51 44.63 -23.97
CA ASN A 5 38.20 45.08 -24.39
C ASN A 5 38.24 45.69 -25.79
N PHE A 6 37.16 45.63 -26.57
CA PHE A 6 36.75 46.79 -27.35
C PHE A 6 35.23 46.84 -27.55
N SER A 7 34.66 47.93 -27.14
CA SER A 7 33.29 48.45 -27.35
C SER A 7 33.31 49.43 -28.48
N PHE A 8 32.17 49.61 -29.21
CA PHE A 8 31.66 50.90 -29.75
C PHE A 8 30.44 50.57 -30.63
N LYS A 9 29.22 50.96 -30.31
CA LYS A 9 28.47 52.22 -30.27
C LYS A 9 28.17 52.82 -31.67
N ASN A 10 26.84 53.02 -31.87
CA ASN A 10 26.12 54.09 -32.59
C ASN A 10 26.16 54.07 -34.14
N SER A 11 25.16 54.46 -34.91
CA SER A 11 24.02 55.41 -34.74
C SER A 11 23.12 55.37 -35.97
N LEU A 12 21.85 55.51 -35.79
CA LEU A 12 20.93 56.56 -36.27
C LEU A 12 20.61 56.75 -37.77
N LEU A 13 19.30 56.76 -37.94
CA LEU A 13 18.47 57.65 -38.80
C LEU A 13 18.26 57.38 -40.31
N GLY A 14 17.00 57.21 -40.62
CA GLY A 14 16.38 58.10 -41.58
C GLY A 14 15.58 57.48 -42.72
N GLY A 15 14.33 57.84 -42.79
CA GLY A 15 13.68 58.05 -44.05
C GLY A 15 12.33 57.34 -44.31
N ALA A 16 11.28 58.01 -43.89
CA ALA A 16 9.94 57.75 -44.38
C ALA A 16 9.81 58.19 -45.84
N LEU A 17 9.11 57.40 -46.66
CA LEU A 17 8.38 57.96 -47.82
C LEU A 17 7.13 57.13 -48.09
N LEU A 18 5.98 57.78 -47.92
CA LEU A 18 4.68 57.43 -48.45
C LEU A 18 4.71 57.38 -49.97
N LEU A 19 3.99 56.43 -50.58
CA LEU A 19 3.33 56.59 -51.84
C LEU A 19 2.07 55.73 -51.91
N LEU A 20 0.92 56.39 -51.87
CA LEU A 20 -0.40 55.91 -52.30
C LEU A 20 -0.42 55.73 -53.84
N LEU A 21 -0.96 54.59 -54.26
CA LEU A 21 -1.63 54.52 -55.60
C LEU A 21 -2.71 53.40 -55.58
N VAL A 22 -3.91 53.82 -55.43
CA VAL A 22 -5.16 53.66 -56.21
C VAL A 22 -5.49 52.27 -56.78
N LEU A 23 -6.64 51.83 -56.31
CA LEU A 23 -7.55 50.78 -56.78
C LEU A 23 -7.54 50.46 -58.29
N GLN A 24 -7.52 49.16 -58.57
CA GLN A 24 -8.40 48.53 -59.54
C GLN A 24 -8.91 47.17 -59.05
N SER A 25 -10.24 47.10 -58.98
CA SER A 25 -10.99 45.90 -58.64
C SER A 25 -10.97 44.90 -59.79
N THR A 26 -10.45 43.71 -59.55
CA THR A 26 -10.82 42.56 -60.35
C THR A 26 -11.34 41.49 -59.38
N VAL A 27 -12.60 41.17 -59.56
CA VAL A 27 -13.29 40.07 -58.95
C VAL A 27 -12.66 38.77 -59.49
N ALA A 28 -11.80 38.15 -58.70
CA ALA A 28 -11.38 36.74 -58.90
C ALA A 28 -12.21 35.90 -57.95
N LYS A 29 -12.94 34.93 -58.53
CA LYS A 29 -13.66 33.88 -57.81
C LYS A 29 -12.69 33.21 -56.85
N ALA A 30 -13.05 33.23 -55.56
CA ALA A 30 -12.40 32.37 -54.57
C ALA A 30 -12.76 30.92 -54.91
N ASP A 31 -11.83 30.19 -55.44
CA ASP A 31 -11.83 28.72 -55.36
C ASP A 31 -11.63 28.35 -53.89
N ASP A 32 -12.63 27.68 -53.37
CA ASP A 32 -12.66 27.07 -52.05
C ASP A 32 -11.62 25.92 -52.02
N ASP A 33 -10.34 26.27 -51.81
CA ASP A 33 -9.30 25.29 -51.57
C ASP A 33 -9.50 24.77 -50.12
N LYS A 34 -10.46 23.85 -49.99
CA LYS A 34 -10.56 22.98 -48.85
C LYS A 34 -9.24 22.18 -48.81
N SER A 35 -8.26 22.70 -48.06
CA SER A 35 -7.12 21.91 -47.66
C SER A 35 -7.64 20.68 -46.89
N LYS A 36 -7.85 19.58 -47.61
CA LYS A 36 -8.09 18.26 -47.02
C LYS A 36 -6.84 17.95 -46.22
N SER A 37 -6.90 18.22 -44.91
CA SER A 37 -5.92 17.66 -43.99
C SER A 37 -5.84 16.15 -44.25
N LYS A 38 -4.68 15.67 -44.69
CA LYS A 38 -4.46 14.22 -44.87
C LYS A 38 -4.92 13.51 -43.63
N PRO A 39 -5.73 12.46 -43.69
CA PRO A 39 -6.18 11.73 -42.51
C PRO A 39 -4.94 11.32 -41.72
N LYS A 40 -4.88 11.75 -40.46
CA LYS A 40 -3.78 11.42 -39.51
C LYS A 40 -3.67 9.92 -39.49
N LYS A 41 -2.52 9.39 -39.92
CA LYS A 41 -2.28 7.94 -40.01
C LYS A 41 -2.55 7.35 -38.60
N GLU A 42 -3.50 6.44 -38.53
CA GLU A 42 -3.91 5.80 -37.28
C GLU A 42 -2.72 5.09 -36.62
N THR A 43 -2.45 5.42 -35.36
CA THR A 43 -1.32 4.86 -34.59
C THR A 43 -1.61 3.44 -34.13
N LYS A 44 -0.59 2.69 -33.69
CA LYS A 44 -0.81 1.38 -33.03
C LYS A 44 -1.64 1.53 -31.75
N TYR A 45 -1.49 2.65 -31.06
CA TYR A 45 -2.25 3.00 -29.88
C TYR A 45 -3.74 3.18 -30.21
N ASP A 46 -4.08 3.97 -31.25
CA ASP A 46 -5.45 4.15 -31.68
C ASP A 46 -6.11 2.82 -32.03
N ARG A 47 -5.43 1.97 -32.81
CA ARG A 47 -5.94 0.64 -33.20
C ARG A 47 -6.18 -0.30 -32.02
N LEU A 48 -5.46 -0.12 -30.91
CA LEU A 48 -5.64 -0.96 -29.72
C LEU A 48 -6.97 -0.66 -29.00
N PHE A 49 -7.39 0.61 -28.93
CA PHE A 49 -8.52 1.08 -28.11
C PHE A 49 -9.68 1.66 -28.89
N LYS A 50 -9.47 2.12 -30.14
CA LYS A 50 -10.51 2.75 -30.95
C LYS A 50 -11.67 1.80 -31.21
N ASP A 51 -12.88 2.35 -31.16
CA ASP A 51 -14.15 1.67 -31.44
C ASP A 51 -14.42 0.45 -30.52
N LYS A 52 -13.70 0.35 -29.39
CA LYS A 52 -13.87 -0.70 -28.39
C LYS A 52 -14.41 -0.13 -27.10
N LYS A 53 -15.28 -0.88 -26.41
CA LYS A 53 -15.78 -0.51 -25.07
C LYS A 53 -14.65 -0.68 -24.06
N THR A 54 -13.87 0.37 -23.87
CA THR A 54 -12.72 0.38 -22.94
C THR A 54 -13.06 1.22 -21.72
N GLU A 55 -12.96 0.62 -20.53
CA GLU A 55 -12.97 1.33 -19.25
C GLU A 55 -11.54 1.84 -19.01
N THR A 56 -11.39 3.12 -18.64
CA THR A 56 -10.07 3.73 -18.42
C THR A 56 -10.04 4.50 -17.11
N ALA A 57 -9.09 4.15 -16.23
CA ALA A 57 -8.78 4.89 -15.02
C ALA A 57 -7.44 5.64 -15.22
N ARG A 58 -7.45 6.97 -15.05
CA ARG A 58 -6.28 7.84 -15.25
C ARG A 58 -5.84 8.51 -13.98
N SER A 59 -4.51 8.61 -13.82
CA SER A 59 -3.86 9.39 -12.76
C SER A 59 -2.49 9.86 -13.24
N LYS A 60 -1.74 10.54 -12.37
CA LYS A 60 -0.33 10.87 -12.63
C LYS A 60 0.62 9.68 -12.53
N PHE A 61 0.16 8.56 -11.97
CA PHE A 61 0.98 7.36 -11.79
C PHE A 61 0.93 6.47 -13.03
N ILE A 62 -0.07 5.64 -13.19
CA ILE A 62 -0.24 4.72 -14.31
C ILE A 62 -1.67 4.84 -14.81
N THR A 63 -1.87 5.04 -16.11
CA THR A 63 -3.19 4.89 -16.71
C THR A 63 -3.47 3.41 -16.93
N VAL A 64 -4.63 2.96 -16.45
CA VAL A 64 -5.08 1.57 -16.59
C VAL A 64 -6.25 1.51 -17.54
N HIS A 65 -6.18 0.61 -18.51
CA HIS A 65 -7.28 0.33 -19.43
C HIS A 65 -7.77 -1.09 -19.23
N LYS A 66 -9.09 -1.26 -19.07
CA LYS A 66 -9.77 -2.55 -19.09
C LYS A 66 -10.55 -2.68 -20.38
N LEU A 67 -10.22 -3.69 -21.15
CA LEU A 67 -10.88 -4.06 -22.40
C LEU A 67 -11.28 -5.52 -22.31
N ASP A 68 -12.58 -5.80 -22.27
CA ASP A 68 -13.13 -7.13 -22.00
C ASP A 68 -12.57 -7.68 -20.66
N ASN A 69 -11.97 -8.88 -20.68
CA ASN A 69 -11.31 -9.48 -19.51
C ASN A 69 -9.78 -9.32 -19.57
N LYS A 70 -9.29 -8.18 -20.10
CA LYS A 70 -7.86 -7.83 -20.19
C LYS A 70 -7.55 -6.49 -19.54
N ILE A 71 -6.35 -6.39 -18.98
CA ILE A 71 -5.82 -5.18 -18.36
C ILE A 71 -4.56 -4.73 -19.12
N TYR A 72 -4.55 -3.46 -19.49
CA TYR A 72 -3.39 -2.82 -20.09
C TYR A 72 -2.90 -1.70 -19.18
N PHE A 73 -1.60 -1.64 -18.96
CA PHE A 73 -0.95 -0.49 -18.37
C PHE A 73 -0.44 0.43 -19.48
N GLU A 74 -0.75 1.71 -19.34
CA GLU A 74 -0.05 2.80 -20.01
C GLU A 74 0.89 3.40 -18.97
N LEU A 75 2.13 2.93 -18.97
CA LEU A 75 3.17 3.24 -17.98
C LEU A 75 4.02 4.41 -18.47
N PRO A 76 4.01 5.55 -17.77
CA PRO A 76 4.92 6.65 -18.06
C PRO A 76 6.39 6.18 -18.04
N ARG A 77 7.16 6.57 -19.04
CA ARG A 77 8.59 6.18 -19.12
C ARG A 77 9.42 6.70 -17.95
N THR A 78 8.97 7.77 -17.30
CA THR A 78 9.58 8.32 -16.07
C THR A 78 9.47 7.39 -14.87
N LEU A 79 8.56 6.42 -14.91
CA LEU A 79 8.37 5.40 -13.88
C LEU A 79 9.18 4.12 -14.12
N LEU A 80 9.84 4.00 -15.27
CA LEU A 80 10.79 2.90 -15.51
C LEU A 80 11.91 2.94 -14.46
N LYS A 81 12.28 1.76 -13.96
CA LYS A 81 13.26 1.56 -12.88
C LYS A 81 12.89 2.16 -11.52
N LYS A 82 11.71 2.77 -11.38
CA LYS A 82 11.18 3.17 -10.07
C LYS A 82 10.61 1.95 -9.35
N GLN A 83 10.96 1.79 -8.08
CA GLN A 83 10.50 0.68 -7.27
C GLN A 83 9.01 0.77 -6.99
N MET A 84 8.33 -0.36 -7.09
CA MET A 84 6.90 -0.53 -6.84
C MET A 84 6.69 -1.75 -5.96
N MET A 85 5.57 -1.79 -5.26
CA MET A 85 5.13 -2.95 -4.49
C MET A 85 3.84 -3.48 -5.07
N LEU A 86 3.77 -4.82 -5.20
CA LEU A 86 2.57 -5.55 -5.57
C LEU A 86 2.04 -6.29 -4.35
N GLY A 87 0.79 -6.07 -4.01
CA GLY A 87 0.09 -6.75 -2.93
C GLY A 87 -1.34 -7.11 -3.31
N GLY A 88 -1.97 -7.93 -2.50
CA GLY A 88 -3.36 -8.33 -2.68
C GLY A 88 -4.11 -8.35 -1.36
N VAL A 89 -5.37 -7.92 -1.39
CA VAL A 89 -6.30 -7.93 -0.25
C VAL A 89 -7.60 -8.59 -0.68
N VAL A 90 -8.14 -9.45 0.16
CA VAL A 90 -9.47 -10.03 -0.02
C VAL A 90 -10.51 -8.97 0.33
N ASN A 91 -11.37 -8.61 -0.63
CA ASN A 91 -12.44 -7.63 -0.43
C ASN A 91 -13.84 -8.27 -0.30
N SER A 92 -14.01 -9.52 -0.76
CA SER A 92 -15.24 -10.29 -0.61
C SER A 92 -14.96 -11.78 -0.71
N THR A 93 -15.88 -12.62 -0.21
CA THR A 93 -15.78 -14.09 -0.32
C THR A 93 -17.15 -14.73 -0.24
N THR A 94 -17.32 -15.86 -0.92
CA THR A 94 -18.50 -16.73 -0.76
C THR A 94 -18.36 -17.71 0.40
N ASP A 95 -17.15 -17.85 0.97
CA ASP A 95 -16.87 -18.75 2.09
C ASP A 95 -15.89 -18.10 3.09
N ALA A 96 -16.43 -17.36 4.06
CA ALA A 96 -15.66 -16.71 5.12
C ALA A 96 -14.99 -17.72 6.08
N SER A 97 -15.37 -19.00 6.08
CA SER A 97 -14.71 -20.04 6.88
C SER A 97 -13.39 -20.46 6.27
N THR A 98 -13.24 -20.36 4.96
CA THR A 98 -12.00 -20.68 4.24
C THR A 98 -11.09 -19.46 4.14
N VAL A 99 -11.62 -18.32 3.70
CA VAL A 99 -10.83 -17.06 3.57
C VAL A 99 -11.64 -15.87 4.05
N THR A 100 -11.03 -15.02 4.84
CA THR A 100 -11.70 -13.89 5.49
C THR A 100 -11.41 -12.59 4.74
N VAL A 101 -12.42 -11.73 4.59
CA VAL A 101 -12.25 -10.36 4.07
C VAL A 101 -11.21 -9.61 4.91
N GLY A 102 -10.36 -8.82 4.27
CA GLY A 102 -9.21 -8.18 4.90
C GLY A 102 -7.97 -9.08 5.03
N SER A 103 -8.05 -10.35 4.61
CA SER A 103 -6.83 -11.16 4.49
C SER A 103 -5.97 -10.63 3.37
N THR A 104 -4.67 -10.47 3.64
CA THR A 104 -3.68 -10.00 2.66
C THR A 104 -2.88 -11.16 2.11
N SER A 105 -2.31 -10.96 0.93
CA SER A 105 -1.23 -11.84 0.45
C SER A 105 -0.07 -11.80 1.45
N SER A 106 0.69 -12.89 1.55
CA SER A 106 1.84 -12.98 2.45
C SER A 106 2.85 -11.85 2.25
N ASN A 107 3.73 -11.45 1.98
CA ASN A 107 4.53 -10.24 1.83
C ASN A 107 4.29 -9.55 0.47
N PRO A 108 4.17 -8.22 0.43
CA PRO A 108 4.18 -7.48 -0.81
C PRO A 108 5.45 -7.76 -1.61
N VAL A 109 5.31 -7.93 -2.92
CA VAL A 109 6.43 -8.17 -3.83
C VAL A 109 7.01 -6.83 -4.26
N LEU A 110 8.28 -6.59 -3.94
CA LEU A 110 9.01 -5.44 -4.42
C LEU A 110 9.54 -5.69 -5.84
N PHE A 111 9.26 -4.77 -6.75
CA PHE A 111 9.67 -4.89 -8.14
C PHE A 111 9.83 -3.52 -8.81
N TYR A 112 10.32 -3.53 -10.06
CA TYR A 112 10.28 -2.38 -10.96
C TYR A 112 10.12 -2.86 -12.40
N PHE A 113 9.61 -1.99 -13.26
CA PHE A 113 9.57 -2.23 -14.69
C PHE A 113 10.81 -1.64 -15.38
N ASP A 114 11.34 -2.39 -16.35
CA ASP A 114 12.41 -1.96 -17.23
C ASP A 114 12.08 -2.34 -18.68
N ILE A 115 12.71 -1.74 -19.65
CA ILE A 115 12.56 -2.13 -21.06
C ILE A 115 13.80 -2.89 -21.47
N GLN A 116 13.61 -4.08 -22.04
CA GLN A 116 14.64 -4.88 -22.68
C GLN A 116 14.16 -5.24 -24.09
N ASP A 117 14.90 -4.79 -25.09
CA ASP A 117 14.55 -4.92 -26.50
C ASP A 117 13.13 -4.42 -26.81
N SER A 118 12.23 -5.30 -27.20
CA SER A 118 10.83 -5.01 -27.52
C SER A 118 9.85 -5.36 -26.39
N SER A 119 10.34 -5.60 -25.18
CA SER A 119 9.53 -6.04 -24.03
C SER A 119 9.71 -5.15 -22.83
N VAL A 120 8.60 -4.96 -22.08
CA VAL A 120 8.66 -4.49 -20.70
C VAL A 120 8.92 -5.69 -19.82
N VAL A 121 9.92 -5.65 -18.95
CA VAL A 121 10.25 -6.71 -18.01
C VAL A 121 10.01 -6.26 -16.58
N MET A 122 9.36 -7.11 -15.78
CA MET A 122 9.20 -6.95 -14.35
C MET A 122 10.41 -7.57 -13.66
N LYS A 123 11.18 -6.77 -12.95
CA LYS A 123 12.37 -7.20 -12.21
C LYS A 123 12.21 -7.02 -10.72
N THR A 124 12.71 -7.99 -9.96
CA THR A 124 12.82 -7.88 -8.51
C THR A 124 14.19 -7.34 -8.15
N PRO A 125 14.27 -6.15 -7.50
CA PRO A 125 15.55 -5.59 -7.10
C PRO A 125 16.19 -6.46 -6.01
N ASN A 126 17.49 -6.62 -6.08
CA ASN A 126 18.25 -7.26 -5.01
C ASN A 126 18.53 -6.26 -3.87
N ASN A 127 17.47 -5.83 -3.18
CA ASN A 127 17.57 -4.89 -2.07
C ASN A 127 18.06 -5.53 -0.77
N VAL A 128 18.49 -6.78 -0.82
CA VAL A 128 19.01 -7.48 0.35
C VAL A 128 20.39 -6.95 0.73
N LEU A 129 21.10 -6.33 -0.21
CA LEU A 129 22.47 -5.87 0.00
C LEU A 129 22.54 -4.44 0.54
N PHE A 130 23.24 -4.30 1.64
CA PHE A 130 23.70 -3.04 2.18
C PHE A 130 25.24 -3.03 2.17
N LYS A 131 25.85 -2.00 1.58
CA LYS A 131 27.31 -1.83 1.55
C LYS A 131 27.71 -0.78 2.56
N GLU A 132 28.60 -1.10 3.47
CA GLU A 132 29.18 -0.12 4.38
C GLU A 132 30.12 0.85 3.65
N ASN A 133 30.69 0.44 2.49
CA ASN A 133 31.47 1.26 1.56
C ASN A 133 30.68 1.48 0.27
N ALA A 134 30.06 2.63 0.12
CA ALA A 134 29.24 2.94 -1.07
C ALA A 134 30.05 3.13 -2.38
N ASN A 135 31.37 3.27 -2.32
CA ASN A 135 32.19 3.79 -3.43
C ASN A 135 33.23 2.81 -3.99
N SER A 136 33.08 1.51 -3.82
CA SER A 136 34.00 0.54 -4.41
C SER A 136 33.40 -0.06 -5.69
N ALA A 137 33.84 0.43 -6.87
CA ALA A 137 33.45 -0.12 -8.17
C ALA A 137 33.82 -1.60 -8.30
N ASP A 138 34.93 -2.03 -7.74
CA ASP A 138 35.37 -3.42 -7.75
C ASP A 138 34.44 -4.31 -6.95
N LEU A 139 33.96 -3.85 -5.80
CA LEU A 139 32.96 -4.54 -4.99
C LEU A 139 31.63 -4.63 -5.75
N ASP A 140 31.22 -3.57 -6.46
CA ASP A 140 29.99 -3.56 -7.27
C ASP A 140 30.05 -4.58 -8.39
N ASN A 141 31.20 -4.68 -9.08
CA ASN A 141 31.43 -5.69 -10.11
C ASN A 141 31.35 -7.10 -9.54
N ALA A 142 32.03 -7.36 -8.41
CA ALA A 142 32.02 -8.66 -7.75
C ALA A 142 30.59 -9.04 -7.27
N LEU A 143 29.83 -8.11 -6.73
CA LEU A 143 28.44 -8.32 -6.29
C LEU A 143 27.51 -8.57 -7.46
N SER A 144 27.75 -7.94 -8.62
CA SER A 144 26.93 -8.13 -9.81
C SER A 144 26.96 -9.56 -10.34
N LEU A 145 27.98 -10.36 -9.98
CA LEU A 145 28.08 -11.77 -10.39
C LEU A 145 27.08 -12.67 -9.66
N ASN A 146 26.83 -12.40 -8.36
CA ASN A 146 26.01 -13.27 -7.50
C ASN A 146 24.66 -12.63 -7.10
N TYR A 147 24.53 -11.32 -7.23
CA TYR A 147 23.39 -10.56 -6.73
C TYR A 147 22.80 -9.65 -7.81
N ARG A 148 22.34 -10.26 -8.89
CA ARG A 148 21.64 -9.56 -9.99
C ARG A 148 20.15 -9.47 -9.66
N ASP A 149 19.50 -8.44 -10.24
CA ASP A 149 18.05 -8.33 -10.19
C ASP A 149 17.40 -9.48 -10.97
N GLY A 150 16.47 -10.16 -10.34
CA GLY A 150 15.74 -11.27 -10.94
C GLY A 150 14.67 -10.78 -11.91
N ILE A 151 14.50 -11.47 -13.04
CA ILE A 151 13.38 -11.22 -13.96
C ILE A 151 12.25 -12.17 -13.59
N TRP A 152 11.08 -11.60 -13.25
CA TRP A 152 9.88 -12.38 -12.96
C TRP A 152 9.08 -12.69 -14.20
N GLN A 153 8.85 -11.67 -15.03
CA GLN A 153 7.96 -11.77 -16.17
C GLN A 153 8.29 -10.71 -17.22
N GLY A 154 8.12 -11.08 -18.49
CA GLY A 154 8.17 -10.18 -19.64
C GLY A 154 6.77 -9.92 -20.19
N PHE A 155 6.56 -8.73 -20.72
CA PHE A 155 5.32 -8.27 -21.36
C PHE A 155 5.65 -7.66 -22.70
N ASN A 156 4.97 -8.09 -23.76
CA ASN A 156 5.18 -7.50 -25.09
C ASN A 156 4.68 -6.05 -25.13
N ILE A 157 5.49 -5.16 -25.68
CA ILE A 157 5.06 -3.78 -25.94
C ILE A 157 4.00 -3.80 -27.06
N MET A 158 2.79 -3.40 -26.73
CA MET A 158 1.66 -3.33 -27.66
C MET A 158 1.69 -2.03 -28.49
N ALA A 159 1.98 -0.92 -27.82
CA ALA A 159 2.07 0.41 -28.41
C ALA A 159 2.88 1.35 -27.53
N TYR A 160 3.21 2.52 -28.07
CA TYR A 160 3.51 3.72 -27.29
C TYR A 160 2.31 4.67 -27.42
N ASN A 161 2.04 5.48 -26.41
CA ASN A 161 1.02 6.53 -26.53
C ASN A 161 1.40 7.56 -27.59
N ASN A 162 0.49 8.46 -27.92
CA ASN A 162 0.63 9.33 -29.11
C ASN A 162 1.84 10.28 -29.08
N ASP A 163 2.35 10.62 -27.90
CA ASP A 163 3.55 11.45 -27.70
C ASP A 163 4.79 10.63 -27.30
N SER A 164 4.67 9.31 -27.25
CA SER A 164 5.73 8.36 -26.85
C SER A 164 6.26 8.57 -25.44
N SER A 165 5.51 9.27 -24.57
CA SER A 165 5.87 9.48 -23.16
C SER A 165 5.58 8.26 -22.29
N ALA A 166 4.71 7.35 -22.74
CA ALA A 166 4.32 6.13 -22.05
C ALA A 166 4.37 4.89 -22.95
N VAL A 167 4.62 3.74 -22.34
CA VAL A 167 4.58 2.42 -23.00
C VAL A 167 3.32 1.68 -22.57
N VAL A 168 2.65 1.02 -23.54
CA VAL A 168 1.42 0.27 -23.33
C VAL A 168 1.70 -1.23 -23.49
N PHE A 169 1.32 -2.01 -22.50
CA PHE A 169 1.50 -3.47 -22.48
C PHE A 169 0.40 -4.18 -21.68
N ASP A 170 0.15 -5.45 -22.02
CA ASP A 170 -0.88 -6.30 -21.38
C ASP A 170 -0.34 -6.89 -20.08
N VAL A 171 -0.97 -6.55 -18.95
CA VAL A 171 -0.64 -7.05 -17.60
C VAL A 171 -1.67 -8.03 -17.04
N THR A 172 -2.54 -8.56 -17.88
CA THR A 172 -3.62 -9.46 -17.45
C THR A 172 -3.09 -10.70 -16.73
N SER A 173 -1.97 -11.25 -17.18
CA SER A 173 -1.34 -12.41 -16.54
C SER A 173 -0.85 -12.13 -15.11
N LEU A 174 -0.53 -10.87 -14.79
CA LEU A 174 -0.07 -10.44 -13.46
C LEU A 174 -1.24 -10.04 -12.55
N LEU A 175 -2.18 -9.24 -13.07
CA LEU A 175 -3.19 -8.58 -12.26
C LEU A 175 -4.63 -9.06 -12.48
N GLY A 176 -4.92 -9.74 -13.59
CA GLY A 176 -6.25 -10.21 -13.95
C GLY A 176 -6.47 -11.70 -13.77
N LYS A 177 -5.50 -12.42 -13.21
CA LYS A 177 -5.57 -13.88 -12.98
C LYS A 177 -5.00 -14.24 -11.61
N PRO A 178 -5.46 -15.35 -10.99
CA PRO A 178 -4.80 -15.91 -9.82
C PRO A 178 -3.32 -16.19 -10.12
N THR A 179 -2.44 -15.72 -9.26
CA THR A 179 -0.99 -15.93 -9.40
C THR A 179 -0.38 -16.46 -8.12
N ASN A 180 0.64 -17.31 -8.23
CA ASN A 180 1.41 -17.79 -7.08
C ASN A 180 2.31 -16.70 -6.48
N LEU A 181 2.54 -15.61 -7.21
CA LEU A 181 3.37 -14.49 -6.77
C LEU A 181 2.77 -13.80 -5.54
N ILE A 182 1.45 -13.63 -5.52
CA ILE A 182 0.68 -12.99 -4.46
C ILE A 182 -0.55 -13.83 -4.12
N SER A 183 -0.34 -15.08 -3.69
CA SER A 183 -1.44 -15.96 -3.30
C SER A 183 -2.16 -15.41 -2.08
N ILE A 184 -3.49 -15.34 -2.17
CA ILE A 184 -4.39 -14.92 -1.09
C ILE A 184 -5.10 -16.11 -0.43
N MET A 185 -5.04 -17.29 -1.05
CA MET A 185 -5.70 -18.48 -0.51
C MET A 185 -4.81 -19.11 0.57
N PRO A 186 -5.37 -19.37 1.76
CA PRO A 186 -4.65 -20.07 2.80
C PRO A 186 -4.41 -21.53 2.39
N THR A 187 -3.30 -22.09 2.85
CA THR A 187 -2.99 -23.51 2.69
C THR A 187 -3.41 -24.35 3.90
N LYS A 188 -3.74 -23.70 5.02
CA LYS A 188 -4.17 -24.33 6.28
C LYS A 188 -5.20 -23.45 7.00
N ASN A 189 -6.09 -24.10 7.74
CA ASN A 189 -6.97 -23.46 8.72
C ASN A 189 -7.06 -24.36 9.95
N GLY A 190 -6.32 -24.00 11.03
CA GLY A 190 -6.11 -24.87 12.16
C GLY A 190 -5.44 -26.18 11.75
N ASN A 191 -6.06 -27.32 12.10
CA ASN A 191 -5.58 -28.66 11.75
C ASN A 191 -5.97 -29.12 10.33
N TYR A 192 -6.75 -28.32 9.60
CA TYR A 192 -7.19 -28.62 8.25
C TYR A 192 -6.20 -28.10 7.22
N SER A 193 -5.85 -28.94 6.25
CA SER A 193 -5.14 -28.52 5.04
C SER A 193 -6.15 -28.10 3.99
N ILE A 194 -5.87 -26.99 3.32
CA ILE A 194 -6.71 -26.42 2.27
C ILE A 194 -5.94 -26.49 0.96
N LYS A 195 -6.58 -27.10 -0.06
CA LYS A 195 -6.11 -27.09 -1.44
C LYS A 195 -7.09 -26.25 -2.25
N ALA A 196 -6.60 -25.12 -2.78
CA ALA A 196 -7.37 -24.23 -3.65
C ALA A 196 -6.81 -24.34 -5.08
N THR A 197 -7.62 -24.85 -5.99
CA THR A 197 -7.28 -25.01 -7.41
C THR A 197 -7.92 -23.86 -8.20
N PRO A 198 -7.17 -22.95 -8.83
CA PRO A 198 -7.74 -21.85 -9.61
C PRO A 198 -8.61 -22.36 -10.77
N LYS A 199 -9.73 -21.66 -11.01
CA LYS A 199 -10.63 -21.85 -12.15
C LYS A 199 -10.62 -20.58 -13.02
N PRO A 200 -9.62 -20.39 -13.91
CA PRO A 200 -9.46 -19.15 -14.65
C PRO A 200 -10.67 -18.80 -15.54
N GLU A 201 -11.37 -19.81 -16.05
CA GLU A 201 -12.58 -19.67 -16.86
C GLU A 201 -13.77 -19.11 -16.09
N LEU A 202 -13.74 -19.19 -14.75
CA LEU A 202 -14.74 -18.64 -13.82
C LEU A 202 -14.19 -17.41 -13.06
N SER A 203 -13.14 -16.79 -13.58
CA SER A 203 -12.49 -15.66 -12.94
C SER A 203 -12.58 -14.41 -13.82
N PHE A 204 -13.00 -13.29 -13.24
CA PHE A 204 -13.35 -12.07 -13.98
C PHE A 204 -12.72 -10.83 -13.34
N ILE A 205 -12.35 -9.87 -14.19
CA ILE A 205 -11.93 -8.53 -13.77
C ILE A 205 -13.17 -7.67 -13.55
N ARG A 206 -13.41 -7.25 -12.30
CA ARG A 206 -14.58 -6.46 -11.90
C ARG A 206 -14.42 -4.98 -12.20
N GLY A 207 -13.26 -4.41 -11.94
CA GLY A 207 -13.04 -2.99 -12.13
C GLY A 207 -11.61 -2.58 -11.91
N ILE A 208 -11.32 -1.35 -12.27
CA ILE A 208 -10.00 -0.74 -12.18
C ILE A 208 -10.10 0.61 -11.48
N LYS A 209 -9.07 0.96 -10.69
CA LYS A 209 -8.91 2.31 -10.11
C LYS A 209 -7.47 2.75 -10.31
N SER A 210 -7.26 4.03 -10.51
CA SER A 210 -5.92 4.61 -10.59
C SER A 210 -5.85 5.88 -9.74
N PHE A 211 -4.83 5.96 -8.89
CA PHE A 211 -4.53 7.05 -7.98
C PHE A 211 -3.12 7.56 -8.23
N ASP A 212 -2.75 8.70 -7.68
CA ASP A 212 -1.45 9.35 -7.96
C ASP A 212 -0.23 8.53 -7.51
N THR A 213 -0.42 7.51 -6.66
CA THR A 213 0.67 6.66 -6.16
C THR A 213 0.40 5.16 -6.22
N ASN A 214 -0.83 4.76 -6.58
CA ASN A 214 -1.15 3.35 -6.73
C ASN A 214 -2.27 3.11 -7.73
N VAL A 215 -2.31 1.89 -8.26
CA VAL A 215 -3.42 1.38 -9.07
C VAL A 215 -4.00 0.14 -8.43
N ILE A 216 -5.30 -0.08 -8.62
CA ILE A 216 -6.03 -1.24 -8.10
C ILE A 216 -6.74 -1.93 -9.25
N VAL A 217 -6.63 -3.26 -9.27
CA VAL A 217 -7.43 -4.13 -10.13
C VAL A 217 -8.27 -5.03 -9.22
N ASN A 218 -9.57 -4.87 -9.28
CA ASN A 218 -10.53 -5.67 -8.55
C ASN A 218 -10.95 -6.88 -9.38
N ASN A 219 -10.83 -8.06 -8.80
CA ASN A 219 -11.11 -9.32 -9.46
C ASN A 219 -12.07 -10.18 -8.64
N ASP A 220 -12.83 -11.03 -9.32
CA ASP A 220 -13.47 -12.22 -8.74
C ASP A 220 -12.67 -13.43 -9.20
N PHE A 221 -11.98 -14.10 -8.30
CA PHE A 221 -11.26 -15.33 -8.59
C PHE A 221 -12.02 -16.53 -8.03
N THR A 222 -12.31 -17.48 -8.87
CA THR A 222 -12.98 -18.71 -8.44
C THR A 222 -11.97 -19.84 -8.31
N TYR A 223 -12.09 -20.58 -7.21
CA TYR A 223 -11.26 -21.74 -6.88
C TYR A 223 -12.14 -22.95 -6.61
N GLY A 224 -11.68 -24.13 -7.01
CA GLY A 224 -12.15 -25.39 -6.46
C GLY A 224 -11.42 -25.66 -5.14
N VAL A 225 -12.13 -25.59 -4.02
CA VAL A 225 -11.55 -25.74 -2.68
C VAL A 225 -11.84 -27.12 -2.12
N SER A 226 -10.78 -27.85 -1.76
CA SER A 226 -10.84 -29.15 -1.06
C SER A 226 -10.17 -29.02 0.30
N THR A 227 -10.79 -29.65 1.31
CA THR A 227 -10.29 -29.64 2.69
C THR A 227 -9.91 -31.07 3.11
N SER A 228 -8.82 -31.22 3.85
CA SER A 228 -8.40 -32.50 4.43
C SER A 228 -7.94 -32.34 5.88
N LEU A 229 -8.17 -33.37 6.70
CA LEU A 229 -7.65 -33.50 8.05
C LEU A 229 -6.73 -34.74 8.11
N MET A 230 -5.49 -34.54 8.56
CA MET A 230 -4.49 -35.61 8.58
C MET A 230 -4.38 -36.37 7.23
N SER A 231 -4.39 -35.63 6.12
CA SER A 231 -4.39 -36.14 4.75
C SER A 231 -5.65 -36.88 4.29
N MET A 232 -6.68 -37.01 5.14
CA MET A 232 -7.97 -37.59 4.75
C MET A 232 -8.88 -36.48 4.22
N PRO A 233 -9.43 -36.62 3.00
CA PRO A 233 -10.37 -35.65 2.44
C PRO A 233 -11.61 -35.52 3.31
N ILE A 234 -12.09 -34.29 3.48
CA ILE A 234 -13.35 -33.97 4.17
C ILE A 234 -14.31 -33.34 3.16
N GLY A 235 -15.28 -34.09 2.75
CA GLY A 235 -16.22 -33.65 1.72
C GLY A 235 -15.63 -33.61 0.31
N GLY A 236 -16.39 -33.06 -0.64
CA GLY A 236 -15.95 -32.87 -2.03
C GLY A 236 -15.34 -31.49 -2.27
N GLU A 237 -14.80 -31.27 -3.48
CA GLU A 237 -14.40 -29.96 -3.96
C GLU A 237 -15.62 -29.02 -4.01
N ARG A 238 -15.48 -27.82 -3.47
CA ARG A 238 -16.51 -26.77 -3.48
C ARG A 238 -16.02 -25.53 -4.22
N PRO A 239 -16.86 -24.94 -5.10
CA PRO A 239 -16.51 -23.67 -5.73
C PRO A 239 -16.51 -22.55 -4.68
N THR A 240 -15.42 -21.82 -4.59
CA THR A 240 -15.27 -20.65 -3.72
C THR A 240 -14.82 -19.47 -4.57
N THR A 241 -15.65 -18.44 -4.66
CA THR A 241 -15.30 -17.20 -5.34
C THR A 241 -14.83 -16.17 -4.32
N VAL A 242 -13.69 -15.59 -4.59
CA VAL A 242 -13.04 -14.61 -3.71
C VAL A 242 -12.81 -13.32 -4.49
N GLY A 243 -13.38 -12.23 -4.00
CA GLY A 243 -13.06 -10.89 -4.48
C GLY A 243 -11.69 -10.48 -4.00
N VAL A 244 -10.84 -10.05 -4.92
CA VAL A 244 -9.45 -9.67 -4.63
C VAL A 244 -9.13 -8.33 -5.24
N SER A 245 -8.63 -7.43 -4.43
CA SER A 245 -8.01 -6.18 -4.88
C SER A 245 -6.51 -6.38 -5.00
N TYR A 246 -5.97 -6.46 -6.21
CA TYR A 246 -4.54 -6.38 -6.46
C TYR A 246 -4.12 -4.93 -6.59
N SER A 247 -3.11 -4.52 -5.83
CA SER A 247 -2.59 -3.15 -5.81
C SER A 247 -1.14 -3.12 -6.26
N VAL A 248 -0.83 -2.24 -7.20
CA VAL A 248 0.55 -1.82 -7.53
C VAL A 248 0.75 -0.41 -6.99
N ALA A 249 1.68 -0.27 -6.07
CA ALA A 249 1.95 1.00 -5.39
C ALA A 249 3.39 1.45 -5.61
N LEU A 250 3.58 2.75 -5.87
CA LEU A 250 4.90 3.36 -5.95
C LEU A 250 5.58 3.36 -4.57
N VAL A 251 6.81 2.89 -4.51
CA VAL A 251 7.64 3.05 -3.31
C VAL A 251 8.26 4.45 -3.37
N PRO A 252 7.89 5.36 -2.48
CA PRO A 252 8.43 6.71 -2.50
C PRO A 252 9.93 6.71 -2.16
N GLU A 253 10.67 7.64 -2.75
CA GLU A 253 12.00 7.97 -2.29
C GLU A 253 11.85 8.65 -0.92
N SER A 254 12.21 7.94 0.15
CA SER A 254 12.07 8.44 1.51
C SER A 254 13.39 8.97 2.02
N ALA A 255 13.34 10.17 2.60
CA ALA A 255 14.46 10.76 3.33
C ALA A 255 14.61 10.20 4.75
N MET A 256 13.73 9.27 5.18
CA MET A 256 13.80 8.68 6.51
C MET A 256 15.05 7.82 6.66
N ARG A 257 15.87 8.13 7.65
CA ARG A 257 17.04 7.31 7.98
C ARG A 257 16.61 5.97 8.56
N PRO A 258 17.05 4.83 8.00
CA PRO A 258 16.79 3.52 8.58
C PRO A 258 17.28 3.45 10.03
N ARG A 259 16.55 2.74 10.88
CA ARG A 259 16.95 2.44 12.24
C ARG A 259 17.22 0.95 12.37
N ILE A 260 18.42 0.60 12.82
CA ILE A 260 18.76 -0.78 13.14
C ILE A 260 17.88 -1.22 14.32
N MET A 261 17.28 -2.41 14.16
CA MET A 261 16.45 -3.02 15.19
C MET A 261 17.30 -3.41 16.39
N ASP A 262 16.77 -3.18 17.59
CA ASP A 262 17.28 -3.73 18.83
C ASP A 262 16.46 -4.96 19.20
N SER A 263 17.10 -6.12 19.31
CA SER A 263 16.42 -7.40 19.60
C SER A 263 15.73 -7.47 20.98
N ARG A 264 16.01 -6.50 21.86
CA ARG A 264 15.35 -6.35 23.17
C ARG A 264 13.97 -5.73 23.06
N ILE A 265 13.63 -5.16 21.90
CA ILE A 265 12.35 -4.48 21.63
C ILE A 265 11.61 -5.29 20.56
N GLY A 266 10.37 -5.71 20.84
CA GLY A 266 9.51 -6.39 19.88
C GLY A 266 8.97 -5.41 18.84
N VAL A 267 9.65 -5.29 17.69
CA VAL A 267 9.22 -4.47 16.56
C VAL A 267 9.32 -5.27 15.26
N ASN A 268 8.41 -5.00 14.33
CA ASN A 268 8.49 -5.52 12.97
C ASN A 268 9.73 -4.98 12.26
N TYR A 269 10.29 -5.75 11.33
CA TYR A 269 11.52 -5.39 10.67
C TYR A 269 11.63 -5.92 9.23
N SER A 270 12.40 -5.22 8.43
CA SER A 270 12.90 -5.70 7.13
C SER A 270 14.34 -6.18 7.27
N VAL A 271 14.68 -7.29 6.60
CA VAL A 271 16.03 -7.86 6.65
C VAL A 271 16.85 -7.33 5.47
N ARG A 272 18.10 -6.96 5.73
CA ARG A 272 19.12 -6.61 4.74
C ARG A 272 20.34 -7.50 4.93
N LEU A 273 21.03 -7.81 3.84
CA LEU A 273 22.33 -8.44 3.90
C LEU A 273 23.39 -7.33 3.85
N GLY A 274 24.18 -7.23 4.91
CA GLY A 274 25.27 -6.27 5.01
C GLY A 274 26.59 -6.87 4.56
N ILE A 275 27.37 -6.13 3.77
CA ILE A 275 28.74 -6.44 3.41
C ILE A 275 29.62 -5.42 4.12
N PRO A 276 30.36 -5.85 5.18
CA PRO A 276 31.18 -4.96 5.95
C PRO A 276 32.42 -4.50 5.16
N LYS A 277 32.98 -3.37 5.61
CA LYS A 277 34.15 -2.73 5.00
C LYS A 277 35.40 -3.61 5.04
N GLU A 278 35.56 -4.39 6.08
CA GLU A 278 36.78 -5.13 6.42
C GLU A 278 36.60 -6.64 6.31
N GLY A 279 36.06 -7.16 5.21
CA GLY A 279 36.17 -8.56 4.83
C GLY A 279 35.64 -9.63 5.86
N ALA A 280 34.92 -9.21 6.89
CA ALA A 280 34.43 -10.09 7.96
C ALA A 280 33.24 -10.98 7.55
N GLY A 281 33.03 -11.20 6.26
CA GLY A 281 31.87 -11.94 5.72
C GLY A 281 30.59 -11.12 5.71
N THR A 282 29.48 -11.75 5.32
CA THR A 282 28.17 -11.09 5.25
C THR A 282 27.45 -11.20 6.60
N LYS A 283 26.72 -10.14 6.98
CA LYS A 283 25.88 -10.12 8.19
C LYS A 283 24.44 -9.71 7.86
N ARG A 284 23.47 -10.21 8.62
CA ARG A 284 22.09 -9.74 8.54
C ARG A 284 21.95 -8.45 9.33
N ILE A 285 21.32 -7.43 8.69
CA ILE A 285 20.96 -6.16 9.30
C ILE A 285 19.45 -6.05 9.29
N PHE A 286 18.85 -5.66 10.40
CA PHE A 286 17.42 -5.58 10.58
C PHE A 286 17.02 -4.13 10.72
N TYR A 287 16.14 -3.63 9.81
CA TYR A 287 15.59 -2.27 9.87
C TYR A 287 14.22 -2.29 10.53
N SER A 288 14.09 -1.61 11.69
CA SER A 288 12.82 -1.48 12.40
C SER A 288 11.78 -0.78 11.55
N HIS A 289 10.56 -1.32 11.54
CA HIS A 289 9.41 -0.65 10.95
C HIS A 289 8.91 0.45 11.89
N ARG A 290 8.73 1.66 11.38
CA ARG A 290 8.24 2.81 12.15
C ARG A 290 7.66 3.91 11.26
N TRP A 291 6.77 4.69 11.82
CA TRP A 291 6.26 5.89 11.18
C TRP A 291 7.32 6.99 11.14
N ASN A 292 7.29 7.79 10.08
CA ASN A 292 8.20 8.92 9.89
C ASN A 292 7.62 10.17 10.57
N LEU A 293 7.92 10.36 11.85
CA LEU A 293 7.47 11.51 12.61
C LEU A 293 8.57 12.58 12.65
N VAL A 294 8.32 13.69 11.98
CA VAL A 294 9.19 14.86 11.97
C VAL A 294 8.50 15.98 12.75
N PRO A 295 9.15 16.58 13.77
CA PRO A 295 8.54 17.67 14.54
C PRO A 295 8.24 18.88 13.65
N LYS A 296 7.03 19.45 13.78
CA LYS A 296 6.62 20.67 13.07
C LYS A 296 7.49 21.86 13.50
N ASP A 297 7.77 21.97 14.80
CA ASP A 297 8.72 22.93 15.36
C ASP A 297 9.95 22.22 15.90
N LYS A 298 11.00 22.13 15.06
CA LYS A 298 12.27 21.47 15.40
C LYS A 298 13.00 22.19 16.54
N LYS A 299 12.84 23.52 16.65
CA LYS A 299 13.52 24.30 17.71
C LYS A 299 12.86 24.07 19.07
N ALA A 300 11.53 24.03 19.14
CA ALA A 300 10.82 23.71 20.36
C ALA A 300 11.08 22.25 20.78
N TYR A 301 11.06 21.30 19.84
CA TYR A 301 11.37 19.91 20.11
C TYR A 301 12.78 19.70 20.66
N ALA A 302 13.78 20.34 20.08
CA ALA A 302 15.17 20.28 20.57
C ALA A 302 15.35 20.84 22.00
N LYS A 303 14.42 21.71 22.44
CA LYS A 303 14.35 22.23 23.82
C LYS A 303 13.48 21.39 24.77
N GLY A 304 13.07 20.17 24.33
CA GLY A 304 12.23 19.27 25.13
C GLY A 304 10.77 19.72 25.27
N LYS A 305 10.29 20.68 24.46
CA LYS A 305 8.88 21.09 24.45
C LYS A 305 8.05 20.18 23.57
N LEU A 306 6.83 19.84 24.03
CA LEU A 306 5.87 19.10 23.22
C LEU A 306 5.54 19.86 21.93
N THR A 307 5.63 19.18 20.79
CA THR A 307 5.28 19.72 19.48
C THR A 307 4.42 18.73 18.70
N GLN A 308 3.65 19.20 17.76
CA GLN A 308 2.95 18.32 16.81
C GLN A 308 3.92 17.80 15.77
N PRO A 309 3.70 16.59 15.21
CA PRO A 309 4.40 16.20 14.00
C PRO A 309 3.95 17.07 12.82
N ALA A 310 4.83 17.22 11.82
CA ALA A 310 4.50 17.91 10.57
C ALA A 310 3.37 17.18 9.82
N ASN A 311 3.41 15.85 9.85
CA ASN A 311 2.38 14.97 9.30
C ASN A 311 1.97 13.99 10.41
N PRO A 312 0.81 14.15 11.04
CA PRO A 312 0.29 13.20 12.02
C PRO A 312 -0.08 11.88 11.34
N ILE A 313 -0.01 10.80 12.12
CA ILE A 313 -0.54 9.48 11.72
C ILE A 313 -2.06 9.59 11.74
N ARG A 314 -2.70 9.57 10.58
CA ARG A 314 -4.14 9.73 10.47
C ARG A 314 -4.80 8.43 10.10
N PHE A 315 -5.77 8.02 10.93
CA PHE A 315 -6.64 6.89 10.66
C PHE A 315 -8.05 7.37 10.30
N TYR A 316 -8.60 6.82 9.23
CA TYR A 316 -9.95 7.08 8.76
C TYR A 316 -10.87 5.99 9.29
N LEU A 317 -11.89 6.38 10.06
CA LEU A 317 -12.86 5.47 10.66
C LEU A 317 -14.07 5.31 9.73
N ASP A 318 -14.34 4.06 9.36
CA ASP A 318 -15.46 3.67 8.51
C ASP A 318 -16.80 4.08 9.16
N ASP A 319 -17.65 4.76 8.40
CA ASP A 319 -18.96 5.26 8.84
C ASP A 319 -20.00 4.13 9.01
N THR A 320 -19.75 2.94 8.45
CA THR A 320 -20.62 1.76 8.58
C THR A 320 -20.54 1.06 9.93
N PHE A 321 -19.60 1.44 10.80
CA PHE A 321 -19.57 0.93 12.18
C PHE A 321 -20.85 1.23 12.94
N PRO A 322 -21.36 0.29 13.78
CA PRO A 322 -22.40 0.61 14.76
C PRO A 322 -22.01 1.83 15.61
N GLU A 323 -22.92 2.76 15.83
CA GLU A 323 -22.62 4.03 16.49
C GLU A 323 -21.96 3.85 17.87
N ALA A 324 -22.46 2.87 18.64
CA ALA A 324 -21.91 2.55 19.97
C ALA A 324 -20.46 2.04 19.95
N TRP A 325 -19.93 1.65 18.78
CA TRP A 325 -18.56 1.14 18.64
C TRP A 325 -17.56 2.24 18.32
N LYS A 326 -18.01 3.32 17.69
CA LYS A 326 -17.12 4.37 17.17
C LYS A 326 -16.30 5.03 18.28
N GLN A 327 -16.93 5.36 19.40
CA GLN A 327 -16.24 6.02 20.51
C GLN A 327 -15.15 5.13 21.14
N PRO A 328 -15.42 3.86 21.55
CA PRO A 328 -14.37 2.96 22.04
C PRO A 328 -13.22 2.73 21.05
N ILE A 329 -13.52 2.66 19.74
CA ILE A 329 -12.49 2.53 18.71
C ILE A 329 -11.61 3.77 18.68
N ARG A 330 -12.18 4.98 18.66
CA ARG A 330 -11.41 6.25 18.70
C ARG A 330 -10.51 6.32 19.93
N GLU A 331 -11.06 6.03 21.10
CA GLU A 331 -10.31 6.04 22.35
C GLU A 331 -9.17 5.03 22.34
N GLY A 332 -9.39 3.82 21.81
CA GLY A 332 -8.38 2.79 21.72
C GLY A 332 -7.19 3.20 20.83
N VAL A 333 -7.47 3.85 19.71
CA VAL A 333 -6.44 4.37 18.81
C VAL A 333 -5.69 5.53 19.44
N LEU A 334 -6.40 6.48 20.02
CA LEU A 334 -5.83 7.71 20.58
C LEU A 334 -5.05 7.49 21.87
N GLU A 335 -5.23 6.34 22.54
CA GLU A 335 -4.49 5.99 23.77
C GLU A 335 -2.97 6.06 23.55
N TRP A 336 -2.50 5.73 22.37
CA TRP A 336 -1.08 5.80 22.00
C TRP A 336 -0.49 7.21 21.98
N ASN A 337 -1.31 8.27 21.91
CA ASN A 337 -0.81 9.64 22.05
C ASN A 337 -0.08 9.85 23.38
N LYS A 338 -0.50 9.18 24.47
CA LYS A 338 0.21 9.21 25.76
C LYS A 338 1.66 8.73 25.65
N ALA A 339 1.90 7.69 24.84
CA ALA A 339 3.25 7.20 24.57
C ALA A 339 4.05 8.19 23.71
N PHE A 340 3.42 8.80 22.71
CA PHE A 340 4.06 9.81 21.86
C PHE A 340 4.40 11.10 22.63
N GLU A 341 3.60 11.49 23.62
CA GLU A 341 3.92 12.63 24.49
C GLU A 341 5.20 12.40 25.30
N LYS A 342 5.48 11.16 25.72
CA LYS A 342 6.73 10.81 26.42
C LYS A 342 7.98 11.03 25.58
N ILE A 343 7.84 11.01 24.25
CA ILE A 343 8.93 11.25 23.31
C ILE A 343 8.85 12.63 22.63
N GLY A 344 8.01 13.53 23.16
CA GLY A 344 7.95 14.94 22.75
C GLY A 344 6.93 15.30 21.68
N PHE A 345 6.03 14.38 21.28
CA PHE A 345 4.99 14.66 20.30
C PHE A 345 3.60 14.72 20.94
N LYS A 346 2.87 15.81 20.78
CA LYS A 346 1.45 15.90 21.08
C LYS A 346 0.63 15.67 19.81
N ASN A 347 -0.53 15.04 19.94
CA ASN A 347 -1.44 14.75 18.83
C ASN A 347 -0.70 14.08 17.65
N ALA A 348 0.11 13.06 17.96
CA ALA A 348 0.84 12.31 16.97
C ALA A 348 -0.08 11.44 16.09
N ILE A 349 -1.19 11.00 16.68
CA ILE A 349 -2.23 10.19 16.03
C ILE A 349 -3.53 10.97 16.01
N GLU A 350 -4.23 10.93 14.88
CA GLU A 350 -5.56 11.49 14.66
C GLU A 350 -6.50 10.41 14.14
N VAL A 351 -7.77 10.46 14.57
CA VAL A 351 -8.84 9.62 14.03
C VAL A 351 -9.92 10.53 13.47
N VAL A 352 -10.18 10.39 12.18
CA VAL A 352 -11.19 11.16 11.43
C VAL A 352 -12.23 10.23 10.82
N ASP A 353 -13.45 10.70 10.64
CA ASP A 353 -14.47 9.93 9.92
C ASP A 353 -14.19 9.89 8.43
N PHE A 354 -14.76 8.90 7.73
CA PHE A 354 -14.78 8.88 6.28
C PHE A 354 -15.43 10.18 5.78
N PRO A 355 -14.83 10.85 4.76
CA PRO A 355 -15.40 12.07 4.21
C PRO A 355 -16.81 11.85 3.66
N GLN A 356 -17.77 12.69 4.05
CA GLN A 356 -19.16 12.62 3.57
C GLN A 356 -19.28 12.86 2.07
N LYS A 357 -18.39 13.69 1.51
CA LYS A 357 -18.24 13.89 0.06
C LYS A 357 -17.01 13.12 -0.39
N GLN A 358 -17.22 12.14 -1.23
CA GLN A 358 -16.16 11.22 -1.62
C GLN A 358 -14.98 11.87 -2.35
N GLY A 359 -15.09 13.04 -2.96
CA GLY A 359 -13.96 13.71 -3.61
C GLY A 359 -12.90 12.73 -4.15
N ASP A 360 -11.66 12.93 -3.74
CA ASP A 360 -10.54 12.03 -4.06
C ASP A 360 -10.32 10.90 -3.02
N PHE A 361 -11.17 10.81 -1.97
CA PHE A 361 -11.04 9.78 -0.94
C PHE A 361 -11.59 8.44 -1.43
N ASP A 362 -10.77 7.42 -1.33
CA ASP A 362 -11.15 6.02 -1.57
C ASP A 362 -10.43 5.13 -0.54
N PRO A 363 -11.14 4.31 0.24
CA PRO A 363 -10.51 3.45 1.25
C PRO A 363 -9.58 2.38 0.66
N ASP A 364 -9.61 2.15 -0.65
CA ASP A 364 -8.67 1.28 -1.35
C ASP A 364 -7.39 2.02 -1.78
N ASN A 365 -7.36 3.36 -1.69
CA ASN A 365 -6.14 4.12 -1.93
C ASN A 365 -5.21 4.00 -0.72
N ILE A 366 -4.01 3.44 -0.94
CA ILE A 366 -3.02 3.21 0.13
C ILE A 366 -2.52 4.48 0.83
N GLN A 367 -2.83 5.66 0.33
CA GLN A 367 -2.54 6.92 1.03
C GLN A 367 -3.40 7.12 2.28
N TYR A 368 -4.50 6.37 2.40
CA TYR A 368 -5.43 6.48 3.52
C TYR A 368 -5.34 5.24 4.40
N SER A 369 -4.87 5.42 5.64
CA SER A 369 -4.91 4.37 6.65
C SER A 369 -6.32 4.25 7.20
N CYS A 370 -6.99 3.10 6.99
CA CYS A 370 -8.41 2.95 7.29
C CYS A 370 -8.66 1.91 8.39
N ILE A 371 -9.64 2.19 9.25
CA ILE A 371 -10.22 1.22 10.19
C ILE A 371 -11.60 0.86 9.65
N ARG A 372 -11.77 -0.39 9.20
CA ARG A 372 -12.92 -0.84 8.42
C ARG A 372 -13.77 -1.85 9.17
N TYR A 373 -15.09 -1.71 9.03
CA TYR A 373 -16.07 -2.65 9.56
C TYR A 373 -16.37 -3.76 8.55
N ILE A 374 -16.31 -5.01 9.00
CA ILE A 374 -16.62 -6.17 8.16
C ILE A 374 -17.73 -6.99 8.81
N PRO A 375 -18.95 -6.96 8.25
CA PRO A 375 -20.00 -7.91 8.62
C PRO A 375 -19.52 -9.33 8.32
N SER A 376 -19.43 -10.18 9.33
CA SER A 376 -18.97 -11.57 9.17
C SER A 376 -19.62 -12.46 10.21
N GLY A 377 -20.05 -13.66 9.79
CA GLY A 377 -20.55 -14.69 10.68
C GLY A 377 -19.46 -15.52 11.35
N SER A 378 -18.19 -15.23 11.14
CA SER A 378 -17.08 -15.92 11.80
C SER A 378 -16.50 -15.07 12.94
N SER A 379 -16.31 -15.69 14.11
CA SER A 379 -15.68 -15.07 15.28
C SER A 379 -14.18 -14.89 15.03
N SER A 380 -13.79 -13.75 14.48
CA SER A 380 -12.39 -13.45 14.19
C SER A 380 -11.91 -12.25 15.02
N ALA A 381 -10.67 -12.36 15.49
CA ALA A 381 -9.97 -11.19 16.03
C ALA A 381 -9.78 -10.15 14.91
N PRO A 382 -9.73 -8.86 15.24
CA PRO A 382 -9.33 -7.83 14.28
C PRO A 382 -8.03 -8.19 13.59
N LYS A 383 -7.89 -7.76 12.35
CA LYS A 383 -6.67 -7.91 11.58
C LYS A 383 -6.13 -6.56 11.23
N SER A 384 -4.85 -6.37 11.41
CA SER A 384 -4.14 -5.17 10.98
C SER A 384 -3.04 -5.53 9.99
N ASP A 385 -2.75 -4.63 9.06
CA ASP A 385 -1.69 -4.75 8.10
C ASP A 385 -0.97 -3.42 7.92
N ILE A 386 0.32 -3.48 7.61
CA ILE A 386 1.17 -2.31 7.40
C ILE A 386 1.85 -2.36 6.03
N TYR A 387 1.83 -1.25 5.32
CA TYR A 387 2.60 -1.07 4.10
C TYR A 387 3.91 -0.38 4.43
N VAL A 388 5.03 -1.04 4.14
CA VAL A 388 6.36 -0.58 4.58
C VAL A 388 7.28 -0.37 3.38
N ASN A 389 7.97 0.76 3.35
CA ASN A 389 9.10 0.97 2.45
C ASN A 389 10.26 0.07 2.90
N PRO A 390 10.60 -0.97 2.15
CA PRO A 390 11.61 -1.93 2.59
C PRO A 390 13.02 -1.37 2.64
N ASN A 391 13.26 -0.21 2.01
CA ASN A 391 14.58 0.42 1.98
C ASN A 391 14.90 1.17 3.28
N THR A 392 13.86 1.64 3.99
CA THR A 392 14.03 2.50 5.18
C THR A 392 13.35 1.95 6.43
N GLY A 393 12.42 1.00 6.27
CA GLY A 393 11.52 0.56 7.34
C GLY A 393 10.39 1.57 7.65
N GLU A 394 10.19 2.59 6.78
CA GLU A 394 9.10 3.54 6.95
C GLU A 394 7.74 2.90 6.73
N ILE A 395 6.85 2.99 7.71
CA ILE A 395 5.45 2.61 7.56
C ILE A 395 4.76 3.73 6.77
N MET A 396 4.27 3.40 5.58
CA MET A 396 3.63 4.34 4.66
C MET A 396 2.13 4.42 4.88
N ALA A 397 1.52 3.28 5.23
CA ALA A 397 0.10 3.18 5.54
C ALA A 397 -0.15 1.96 6.43
N ALA A 398 -1.29 1.96 7.11
CA ALA A 398 -1.76 0.82 7.89
C ALA A 398 -3.28 0.71 7.80
N SER A 399 -3.81 -0.51 7.86
CA SER A 399 -5.26 -0.75 7.86
C SER A 399 -5.63 -1.72 8.97
N MET A 400 -6.84 -1.56 9.54
CA MET A 400 -7.41 -2.47 10.51
C MET A 400 -8.80 -2.90 10.04
N PHE A 401 -9.09 -4.20 10.15
CA PHE A 401 -10.41 -4.77 9.85
C PHE A 401 -11.00 -5.32 11.14
N ILE A 402 -12.17 -4.81 11.54
CA ILE A 402 -12.91 -5.24 12.74
C ILE A 402 -14.19 -5.94 12.30
N TYR A 403 -14.37 -7.17 12.75
CA TYR A 403 -15.48 -8.03 12.35
C TYR A 403 -16.67 -7.88 13.28
N SER A 404 -17.90 -8.02 12.76
CA SER A 404 -19.12 -7.91 13.56
C SER A 404 -19.18 -8.87 14.75
N ASP A 405 -18.58 -10.05 14.64
CA ASP A 405 -18.56 -11.07 15.69
C ASP A 405 -17.47 -10.86 16.76
N VAL A 406 -16.79 -9.71 16.75
CA VAL A 406 -15.83 -9.35 17.81
C VAL A 406 -16.48 -9.32 19.20
N GLU A 407 -17.79 -9.00 19.28
CA GLU A 407 -18.55 -9.05 20.55
C GLU A 407 -18.53 -10.46 21.16
N LYS A 408 -18.77 -11.49 20.34
CA LYS A 408 -18.73 -12.89 20.76
C LYS A 408 -17.31 -13.32 21.19
N LEU A 409 -16.29 -12.83 20.47
CA LEU A 409 -14.90 -13.09 20.79
C LEU A 409 -14.53 -12.49 22.16
N LEU A 410 -14.84 -11.23 22.38
CA LEU A 410 -14.59 -10.53 23.65
C LEU A 410 -15.34 -11.17 24.81
N HIS A 411 -16.62 -11.55 24.60
CA HIS A 411 -17.38 -12.25 25.62
C HIS A 411 -16.74 -13.59 25.99
N LYS A 412 -16.36 -14.38 25.00
CA LYS A 412 -15.66 -15.66 25.22
C LYS A 412 -14.36 -15.48 25.99
N TRP A 413 -13.53 -14.52 25.64
CA TRP A 413 -12.28 -14.25 26.35
C TRP A 413 -12.52 -13.81 27.81
N ARG A 414 -13.41 -12.82 28.02
CA ARG A 414 -13.77 -12.37 29.36
C ARG A 414 -14.33 -13.49 30.23
N LEU A 415 -15.20 -14.33 29.67
CA LEU A 415 -15.76 -15.47 30.40
C LEU A 415 -14.68 -16.47 30.84
N ILE A 416 -13.72 -16.79 29.95
CA ILE A 416 -12.64 -17.74 30.25
C ILE A 416 -11.66 -17.14 31.27
N GLU A 417 -11.27 -15.87 31.12
CA GLU A 417 -10.23 -15.26 31.92
C GLU A 417 -10.75 -14.75 33.28
N THR A 418 -11.94 -14.19 33.33
CA THR A 418 -12.45 -13.52 34.53
C THR A 418 -13.76 -14.10 35.07
N GLY A 419 -14.38 -15.05 34.38
CA GLY A 419 -15.70 -15.59 34.77
C GLY A 419 -15.73 -16.23 36.16
N ALA A 420 -14.59 -16.68 36.71
CA ALA A 420 -14.53 -17.17 38.10
C ALA A 420 -14.75 -16.06 39.14
N VAL A 421 -14.29 -14.84 38.87
CA VAL A 421 -14.26 -13.70 39.81
C VAL A 421 -15.19 -12.57 39.41
N ASP A 422 -15.64 -12.50 38.17
CA ASP A 422 -16.58 -11.48 37.67
C ASP A 422 -17.91 -12.11 37.23
N PRO A 423 -18.95 -12.11 38.11
CA PRO A 423 -20.25 -12.67 37.76
C PRO A 423 -20.93 -11.98 36.57
N SER A 424 -20.61 -10.71 36.31
CA SER A 424 -21.24 -9.92 35.23
C SER A 424 -20.93 -10.43 33.81
N VAL A 425 -19.85 -11.19 33.64
CA VAL A 425 -19.47 -11.79 32.34
C VAL A 425 -20.11 -13.16 32.12
N ARG A 426 -20.81 -13.71 33.12
CA ARG A 426 -21.47 -15.05 33.02
C ARG A 426 -22.84 -14.98 32.31
N SER A 427 -23.33 -13.79 32.00
CA SER A 427 -24.53 -13.61 31.20
C SER A 427 -24.29 -14.01 29.73
N ASN A 428 -25.37 -14.19 28.96
CA ASN A 428 -25.27 -14.55 27.53
C ASN A 428 -24.64 -13.46 26.65
N ARG A 429 -24.51 -12.23 27.16
CA ARG A 429 -23.92 -11.07 26.48
C ARG A 429 -23.18 -10.20 27.49
N LEU A 430 -22.13 -9.54 27.03
CA LEU A 430 -21.51 -8.47 27.79
C LEU A 430 -22.45 -7.27 27.89
N SER A 431 -22.41 -6.54 29.03
CA SER A 431 -23.02 -5.21 29.10
C SER A 431 -22.34 -4.28 28.10
N ALA A 432 -23.05 -3.25 27.63
CA ALA A 432 -22.49 -2.27 26.67
C ALA A 432 -21.19 -1.64 27.19
N ALA A 433 -21.09 -1.37 28.50
CA ALA A 433 -19.88 -0.81 29.10
C ALA A 433 -18.69 -1.79 29.05
N LYS A 434 -18.91 -3.08 29.39
CA LYS A 434 -17.86 -4.07 29.35
C LYS A 434 -17.44 -4.43 27.93
N PHE A 435 -18.37 -4.38 27.00
CA PHE A 435 -18.06 -4.53 25.59
C PHE A 435 -17.20 -3.35 25.09
N ALA A 436 -17.59 -2.11 25.41
CA ALA A 436 -16.83 -0.92 25.02
C ALA A 436 -15.41 -0.93 25.59
N GLU A 437 -15.24 -1.30 26.86
CA GLU A 437 -13.93 -1.48 27.50
C GLU A 437 -13.07 -2.53 26.77
N GLY A 438 -13.66 -3.71 26.49
CA GLY A 438 -12.97 -4.76 25.78
C GLY A 438 -12.60 -4.39 24.34
N LEU A 439 -13.49 -3.69 23.63
CA LEU A 439 -13.25 -3.21 22.29
C LEU A 439 -12.12 -2.16 22.27
N LYS A 440 -12.15 -1.20 23.22
CA LYS A 440 -11.07 -0.22 23.37
C LYS A 440 -9.72 -0.91 23.59
N MET A 441 -9.63 -1.87 24.52
CA MET A 441 -8.40 -2.62 24.81
C MET A 441 -7.88 -3.33 23.54
N LEU A 442 -8.77 -4.03 22.82
CA LEU A 442 -8.43 -4.77 21.63
C LEU A 442 -7.92 -3.85 20.49
N VAL A 443 -8.61 -2.72 20.29
CA VAL A 443 -8.19 -1.70 19.31
C VAL A 443 -6.87 -1.05 19.71
N THR A 444 -6.63 -0.81 21.00
CA THR A 444 -5.33 -0.30 21.48
C THR A 444 -4.20 -1.26 21.13
N LYS A 445 -4.41 -2.58 21.35
CA LYS A 445 -3.44 -3.61 20.98
C LYS A 445 -3.18 -3.62 19.48
N GLU A 446 -4.21 -3.66 18.66
CA GLU A 446 -4.08 -3.71 17.21
C GLU A 446 -3.47 -2.42 16.62
N THR A 447 -3.73 -1.27 17.26
CA THR A 447 -3.06 -0.01 16.90
C THR A 447 -1.54 -0.12 17.15
N GLY A 448 -1.13 -0.78 18.23
CA GLY A 448 0.29 -1.08 18.47
C GLY A 448 0.92 -1.84 17.30
N SER A 449 0.23 -2.84 16.75
CA SER A 449 0.67 -3.58 15.57
C SER A 449 0.78 -2.66 14.35
N MET A 450 -0.17 -1.75 14.14
CA MET A 450 -0.12 -0.73 13.08
C MET A 450 1.00 0.32 13.28
N LEU A 451 1.49 0.48 14.49
CA LEU A 451 2.66 1.30 14.80
C LEU A 451 3.98 0.55 14.61
N GLY A 452 3.93 -0.72 14.21
CA GLY A 452 5.08 -1.57 13.96
C GLY A 452 5.52 -2.43 15.15
N LEU A 453 4.77 -2.44 16.25
CA LEU A 453 5.10 -3.24 17.43
C LEU A 453 4.68 -4.71 17.24
N LEU A 454 5.45 -5.60 17.82
CA LEU A 454 5.12 -7.01 18.03
C LEU A 454 4.67 -7.22 19.46
N ASP A 455 4.11 -8.41 19.75
CA ASP A 455 3.83 -8.81 21.14
C ASP A 455 5.12 -8.80 21.97
N ASN A 456 5.10 -8.04 23.07
CA ASN A 456 6.23 -7.94 23.99
C ASN A 456 5.98 -8.81 25.22
N LEU A 457 6.31 -10.10 25.13
CA LEU A 457 6.15 -11.04 26.24
C LEU A 457 6.99 -10.68 27.48
N GLY A 458 8.10 -9.96 27.30
CA GLY A 458 8.94 -9.43 28.38
C GLY A 458 8.26 -8.36 29.23
N ALA A 459 7.21 -7.70 28.73
CA ALA A 459 6.47 -6.70 29.50
C ALA A 459 5.82 -7.26 30.75
N SER A 460 5.43 -8.54 30.76
CA SER A 460 4.88 -9.23 31.93
C SER A 460 5.82 -9.25 33.13
N ALA A 461 7.14 -9.18 32.91
CA ALA A 461 8.13 -9.15 33.99
C ALA A 461 8.35 -7.75 34.59
N THR A 462 7.71 -6.71 34.03
CA THR A 462 7.87 -5.31 34.49
C THR A 462 7.24 -5.09 35.88
N TYR A 463 6.17 -5.83 36.18
CA TYR A 463 5.45 -5.74 37.44
C TYR A 463 5.59 -7.02 38.25
N SER A 464 5.73 -6.85 39.60
CA SER A 464 5.73 -8.00 40.51
C SER A 464 4.39 -8.72 40.53
N THR A 465 4.38 -10.01 40.83
CA THR A 465 3.15 -10.78 40.98
C THR A 465 2.22 -10.18 42.03
N ASP A 466 2.75 -9.62 43.11
CA ASP A 466 1.98 -8.99 44.16
C ASP A 466 1.29 -7.71 43.68
N SER A 467 1.98 -6.91 42.86
CA SER A 467 1.37 -5.75 42.19
C SER A 467 0.21 -6.16 41.28
N LEU A 468 0.41 -7.20 40.46
CA LEU A 468 -0.63 -7.70 39.53
C LEU A 468 -1.84 -8.30 40.25
N ARG A 469 -1.67 -8.80 41.50
CA ARG A 469 -2.74 -9.31 42.35
C ARG A 469 -3.46 -8.20 43.15
N ASN A 470 -2.91 -7.00 43.18
CA ASN A 470 -3.47 -5.88 43.92
C ASN A 470 -4.50 -5.14 43.06
N ALA A 471 -5.80 -5.23 43.44
CA ALA A 471 -6.89 -4.60 42.70
C ALA A 471 -6.74 -3.08 42.54
N ARG A 472 -6.22 -2.39 43.58
CA ARG A 472 -5.97 -0.93 43.47
C ARG A 472 -4.89 -0.61 42.46
N PHE A 473 -3.81 -1.39 42.47
CA PHE A 473 -2.71 -1.23 41.47
C PHE A 473 -3.23 -1.44 40.06
N THR A 474 -3.90 -2.55 39.80
CA THR A 474 -4.39 -2.89 38.44
C THR A 474 -5.45 -1.90 37.94
N THR A 475 -6.33 -1.40 38.81
CA THR A 475 -7.31 -0.34 38.47
C THR A 475 -6.62 0.98 38.11
N THR A 476 -5.52 1.31 38.81
CA THR A 476 -4.77 2.56 38.56
C THR A 476 -3.92 2.51 37.29
N MET A 477 -3.36 1.36 37.01
CA MET A 477 -2.46 1.15 35.85
C MET A 477 -3.21 0.86 34.54
N GLY A 478 -4.52 0.63 34.58
CA GLY A 478 -5.40 0.40 33.46
C GLY A 478 -5.56 -1.05 33.15
#